data_b47093535ef187603913af3d9df897c3
#
_entry.id   b47093535ef187603913af3d9df897c3
#
_cell.length_a   1.000
_cell.length_b   1.000
_cell.length_c   1.000
_cell.angle_alpha   90.00
_cell.angle_beta   90.00
_cell.angle_gamma   90.00
#
_symmetry.space_group_name_H-M   'P 1'
#
loop_
_entity.id
_entity.type
_entity.pdbx_description
1 polymer ?
#
loop_
_entity_poly.entity_id
_entity_poly.type
_entity_poly.pdbx_seq_one_letter_code
_entity_poly.pdbx_strand_id
1 'polypeptide(L)'
;MTPFLLALALVESSNNPRAIGDDGMSWGLYQIRPVYVEDVNRILGAEEYTHRDAFNPAHAERMVEVYLDHYATPERLGRPVTDEDRARIHNGGPNGWRKTATVGYWAKVRKAME
;
A
#
# COMPACT_ATOMS: atom_id res chain seq x y z
N MET A 1 9.24 -0.64 11.09
CA MET A 1 9.08 -0.43 9.63
C MET A 1 10.17 -1.22 8.91
N THR A 2 9.77 -2.12 8.01
CA THR A 2 10.74 -2.90 7.21
C THR A 2 11.34 -2.03 6.12
N PRO A 3 12.48 -2.45 5.52
CA PRO A 3 13.02 -1.73 4.35
C PRO A 3 12.02 -1.58 3.21
N PHE A 4 11.18 -2.59 2.97
CA PHE A 4 10.13 -2.53 1.96
C PHE A 4 9.10 -1.44 2.29
N LEU A 5 8.58 -1.42 3.52
CA LEU A 5 7.58 -0.43 3.93
C LEU A 5 8.17 0.98 3.93
N LEU A 6 9.44 1.13 4.35
CA LEU A 6 10.10 2.44 4.26
C LEU A 6 10.20 2.89 2.80
N ALA A 7 10.52 1.99 1.88
CA ALA A 7 10.59 2.34 0.46
C ALA A 7 9.23 2.79 -0.08
N LEU A 8 8.14 2.13 0.30
CA LEU A 8 6.80 2.58 -0.07
C LEU A 8 6.53 4.00 0.44
N ALA A 9 6.84 4.26 1.71
CA ALA A 9 6.62 5.57 2.30
C ALA A 9 7.46 6.67 1.61
N LEU A 10 8.70 6.37 1.27
CA LEU A 10 9.58 7.31 0.56
C LEU A 10 9.03 7.65 -0.82
N VAL A 11 8.59 6.64 -1.57
CA VAL A 11 8.04 6.83 -2.92
C VAL A 11 6.69 7.56 -2.88
N GLU A 12 5.82 7.19 -1.94
CA GLU A 12 4.46 7.75 -1.87
C GLU A 12 4.43 9.18 -1.34
N SER A 13 5.21 9.48 -0.30
CA SER A 13 5.06 10.72 0.44
C SER A 13 6.37 11.38 0.87
N SER A 14 7.51 10.88 0.43
CA SER A 14 8.83 11.30 0.96
C SER A 14 8.88 11.12 2.48
N ASN A 15 8.22 10.06 2.97
CA ASN A 15 8.14 9.70 4.38
C ASN A 15 7.44 10.78 5.24
N ASN A 16 6.44 11.46 4.66
CA ASN A 16 5.69 12.51 5.35
C ASN A 16 4.31 11.97 5.82
N PRO A 17 4.10 11.79 7.14
CA PRO A 17 2.84 11.26 7.64
C PRO A 17 1.64 12.20 7.45
N ARG A 18 1.87 13.46 7.10
CA ARG A 18 0.82 14.46 6.86
C ARG A 18 0.55 14.72 5.38
N ALA A 19 1.19 13.97 4.48
CA ALA A 19 1.06 14.19 3.05
C ALA A 19 -0.38 13.99 2.56
N ILE A 20 -0.80 14.85 1.66
CA ILE A 20 -2.10 14.76 0.98
C ILE A 20 -1.83 14.86 -0.51
N GLY A 21 -2.29 13.86 -1.27
CA GLY A 21 -2.12 13.80 -2.72
C GLY A 21 -3.40 13.40 -3.42
N ASP A 22 -3.33 13.24 -4.76
CA ASP A 22 -4.47 12.81 -5.60
C ASP A 22 -5.73 13.66 -5.36
N ASP A 23 -5.59 14.98 -5.50
CA ASP A 23 -6.68 15.93 -5.32
C ASP A 23 -7.37 15.79 -3.95
N GLY A 24 -6.56 15.48 -2.91
CA GLY A 24 -7.06 15.39 -1.54
C GLY A 24 -7.53 14.01 -1.12
N MET A 25 -7.42 13.00 -1.99
CA MET A 25 -7.94 11.65 -1.71
C MET A 25 -6.94 10.69 -1.09
N SER A 26 -5.63 10.92 -1.29
CA SER A 26 -4.57 10.03 -0.81
C SER A 26 -3.86 10.64 0.39
N TRP A 27 -3.87 9.95 1.54
CA TRP A 27 -3.41 10.50 2.82
C TRP A 27 -2.29 9.71 3.46
N GLY A 28 -1.33 10.44 4.05
CA GLY A 28 -0.33 9.91 4.95
C GLY A 28 0.88 9.27 4.28
N LEU A 29 1.66 8.55 5.07
CA LEU A 29 2.92 7.92 4.63
C LEU A 29 2.76 7.10 3.37
N TYR A 30 1.68 6.31 3.28
CA TYR A 30 1.48 5.35 2.21
C TYR A 30 0.44 5.80 1.19
N GLN A 31 -0.04 7.06 1.31
CA GLN A 31 -1.02 7.66 0.39
C GLN A 31 -2.27 6.79 0.25
N ILE A 32 -2.88 6.49 1.39
CA ILE A 32 -4.04 5.61 1.49
C ILE A 32 -5.32 6.37 1.09
N ARG A 33 -6.11 5.76 0.21
CA ARG A 33 -7.39 6.32 -0.26
C ARG A 33 -8.56 5.73 0.51
N PRO A 34 -9.75 6.39 0.50
CA PRO A 34 -10.93 5.86 1.20
C PRO A 34 -11.29 4.42 0.82
N VAL A 35 -11.21 4.07 -0.47
CA VAL A 35 -11.53 2.72 -0.94
C VAL A 35 -10.59 1.67 -0.34
N TYR A 36 -9.33 2.05 -0.11
CA TYR A 36 -8.35 1.16 0.52
C TYR A 36 -8.76 0.86 1.96
N VAL A 37 -9.17 1.88 2.71
CA VAL A 37 -9.63 1.73 4.10
C VAL A 37 -10.88 0.84 4.15
N GLU A 38 -11.84 1.07 3.25
CA GLU A 38 -13.04 0.25 3.16
C GLU A 38 -12.70 -1.22 2.94
N ASP A 39 -11.73 -1.48 2.07
CA ASP A 39 -11.30 -2.84 1.76
C ASP A 39 -10.61 -3.50 2.97
N VAL A 40 -9.75 -2.77 3.67
CA VAL A 40 -9.13 -3.25 4.91
C VAL A 40 -10.19 -3.62 5.94
N ASN A 41 -11.17 -2.75 6.16
CA ASN A 41 -12.25 -3.03 7.12
C ASN A 41 -13.06 -4.25 6.70
N ARG A 42 -13.33 -4.41 5.41
CA ARG A 42 -14.02 -5.59 4.91
C ARG A 42 -13.22 -6.87 5.17
N ILE A 43 -11.91 -6.83 4.95
CA ILE A 43 -11.02 -7.96 5.21
C ILE A 43 -11.03 -8.33 6.69
N LEU A 44 -11.00 -7.32 7.57
CA LEU A 44 -11.01 -7.52 9.02
C LEU A 44 -12.39 -7.92 9.57
N GLY A 45 -13.45 -7.68 8.79
CA GLY A 45 -14.82 -7.95 9.24
C GLY A 45 -15.32 -6.97 10.29
N ALA A 46 -14.77 -5.76 10.35
CA ALA A 46 -15.13 -4.74 11.35
C ALA A 46 -14.76 -3.34 10.85
N GLU A 47 -15.48 -2.33 11.33
CA GLU A 47 -15.17 -0.92 11.06
C GLU A 47 -14.02 -0.46 11.95
N GLU A 48 -12.83 -1.06 11.77
CA GLU A 48 -11.65 -0.85 12.61
C GLU A 48 -11.00 0.51 12.37
N TYR A 49 -10.94 0.95 11.10
CA TYR A 49 -10.23 2.16 10.72
C TYR A 49 -11.12 3.13 9.98
N THR A 50 -10.77 4.43 10.07
CA THR A 50 -11.33 5.49 9.23
C THR A 50 -10.24 6.00 8.30
N HIS A 51 -10.59 6.78 7.28
CA HIS A 51 -9.60 7.36 6.38
C HIS A 51 -8.60 8.25 7.15
N ARG A 52 -9.06 8.92 8.20
CA ARG A 52 -8.21 9.79 9.02
C ARG A 52 -7.06 9.02 9.68
N ASP A 53 -7.24 7.74 9.96
CA ASP A 53 -6.19 6.89 10.54
C ASP A 53 -4.97 6.76 9.62
N ALA A 54 -5.12 7.06 8.33
CA ALA A 54 -4.00 7.07 7.39
C ALA A 54 -2.91 8.08 7.76
N PHE A 55 -3.24 9.12 8.55
CA PHE A 55 -2.26 10.08 9.05
C PHE A 55 -1.49 9.57 10.27
N ASN A 56 -1.93 8.49 10.89
CA ASN A 56 -1.21 7.88 12.01
C ASN A 56 -0.28 6.80 11.46
N PRO A 57 1.05 6.94 11.62
CA PRO A 57 2.00 5.99 11.04
C PRO A 57 1.76 4.53 11.42
N ALA A 58 1.43 4.26 12.68
CA ALA A 58 1.21 2.89 13.13
C ALA A 58 -0.06 2.28 12.51
N HIS A 59 -1.14 3.04 12.46
CA HIS A 59 -2.39 2.60 11.83
C HIS A 59 -2.23 2.44 10.32
N ALA A 60 -1.55 3.37 9.68
CA ALA A 60 -1.30 3.32 8.24
C ALA A 60 -0.49 2.08 7.87
N GLU A 61 0.59 1.79 8.61
CA GLU A 61 1.41 0.60 8.40
C GLU A 61 0.57 -0.67 8.55
N ARG A 62 -0.26 -0.72 9.59
CA ARG A 62 -1.12 -1.89 9.83
C ARG A 62 -2.12 -2.10 8.70
N MET A 63 -2.73 -1.03 8.19
CA MET A 63 -3.65 -1.13 7.06
C MET A 63 -2.94 -1.69 5.81
N VAL A 64 -1.74 -1.22 5.53
CA VAL A 64 -0.96 -1.73 4.39
C VAL A 64 -0.65 -3.21 4.56
N GLU A 65 -0.23 -3.63 5.77
CA GLU A 65 0.04 -5.04 6.05
C GLU A 65 -1.21 -5.91 5.87
N VAL A 66 -2.35 -5.49 6.40
CA VAL A 66 -3.61 -6.24 6.25
C VAL A 66 -3.97 -6.39 4.77
N TYR A 67 -3.87 -5.30 4.02
CA TYR A 67 -4.20 -5.29 2.61
C TYR A 67 -3.29 -6.23 1.80
N LEU A 68 -1.99 -6.10 2.00
CA LEU A 68 -1.02 -6.89 1.25
C LEU A 68 -1.03 -8.37 1.65
N ASP A 69 -1.19 -8.67 2.94
CA ASP A 69 -1.26 -10.05 3.41
C ASP A 69 -2.50 -10.77 2.84
N HIS A 70 -3.57 -10.02 2.59
CA HIS A 70 -4.79 -10.57 2.00
C HIS A 70 -4.67 -10.80 0.49
N TYR A 71 -4.14 -9.83 -0.25
CA TYR A 71 -4.14 -9.88 -1.71
C TYR A 71 -2.85 -10.44 -2.32
N ALA A 72 -1.72 -10.28 -1.68
CA ALA A 72 -0.43 -10.75 -2.18
C ALA A 72 -0.13 -12.14 -1.60
N THR A 73 -0.80 -13.16 -2.14
CA THR A 73 -0.64 -14.53 -1.69
C THR A 73 -0.24 -15.45 -2.86
N PRO A 74 0.52 -16.54 -2.59
CA PRO A 74 0.87 -17.49 -3.64
C PRO A 74 -0.37 -18.10 -4.30
N GLU A 75 -1.43 -18.33 -3.52
CA GLU A 75 -2.68 -18.91 -4.01
C GLU A 75 -3.34 -17.99 -5.04
N ARG A 76 -3.36 -16.68 -4.78
CA ARG A 76 -3.94 -15.70 -5.71
C ARG A 76 -3.09 -15.52 -6.96
N LEU A 77 -1.76 -15.44 -6.78
CA LEU A 77 -0.85 -15.13 -7.88
C LEU A 77 -0.44 -16.36 -8.69
N GLY A 78 -0.61 -17.55 -8.13
CA GLY A 78 -0.22 -18.80 -8.79
C GLY A 78 1.29 -19.04 -8.77
N ARG A 79 2.03 -18.34 -7.92
CA ARG A 79 3.49 -18.46 -7.78
C ARG A 79 3.93 -17.79 -6.48
N PRO A 80 5.20 -17.99 -6.03
CA PRO A 80 5.72 -17.28 -4.86
C PRO A 80 5.61 -15.76 -5.03
N VAL A 81 5.29 -15.07 -3.94
CA VAL A 81 5.10 -13.60 -3.91
C VAL A 81 6.45 -12.91 -3.76
N THR A 82 6.65 -11.82 -4.51
CA THR A 82 7.85 -10.98 -4.45
C THR A 82 7.51 -9.59 -3.92
N ASP A 83 8.54 -8.82 -3.56
CA ASP A 83 8.37 -7.41 -3.20
C ASP A 83 7.77 -6.60 -4.36
N GLU A 84 8.12 -6.95 -5.59
CA GLU A 84 7.52 -6.33 -6.77
C GLU A 84 6.00 -6.51 -6.78
N ASP A 85 5.52 -7.73 -6.53
CA ASP A 85 4.09 -8.02 -6.47
C ASP A 85 3.39 -7.18 -5.41
N ARG A 86 3.99 -7.13 -4.22
CA ARG A 86 3.42 -6.39 -3.10
C ARG A 86 3.36 -4.89 -3.38
N ALA A 87 4.42 -4.33 -3.93
CA ALA A 87 4.45 -2.90 -4.29
C ALA A 87 3.41 -2.58 -5.35
N ARG A 88 3.31 -3.41 -6.38
CA ARG A 88 2.37 -3.18 -7.48
C ARG A 88 0.92 -3.35 -7.05
N ILE A 89 0.65 -4.26 -6.11
CA ILE A 89 -0.69 -4.41 -5.52
C ILE A 89 -1.03 -3.18 -4.67
N HIS A 90 -0.08 -2.69 -3.88
CA HIS A 90 -0.31 -1.46 -3.10
C HIS A 90 -0.70 -0.28 -4.01
N ASN A 91 0.00 -0.10 -5.11
CA ASN A 91 -0.22 1.01 -6.05
C ASN A 91 -1.45 0.82 -6.94
N GLY A 92 -1.66 -0.38 -7.45
CA GLY A 92 -2.65 -0.64 -8.51
C GLY A 92 -3.87 -1.46 -8.11
N GLY A 93 -4.00 -1.81 -6.83
CA GLY A 93 -5.11 -2.62 -6.34
C GLY A 93 -4.83 -4.12 -6.41
N PRO A 94 -5.84 -4.96 -6.11
CA PRO A 94 -5.63 -6.42 -5.99
C PRO A 94 -4.98 -7.07 -7.21
N ASN A 95 -5.20 -6.55 -8.41
CA ASN A 95 -4.60 -7.06 -9.64
C ASN A 95 -3.42 -6.21 -10.13
N GLY A 96 -2.93 -5.28 -9.30
CA GLY A 96 -1.83 -4.39 -9.64
C GLY A 96 -0.56 -5.11 -10.07
N TRP A 97 -0.31 -6.30 -9.51
CA TRP A 97 0.88 -7.10 -9.79
C TRP A 97 1.04 -7.48 -11.26
N ARG A 98 -0.04 -7.43 -12.06
CA ARG A 98 -0.01 -7.76 -13.49
C ARG A 98 -0.43 -6.60 -14.40
N LYS A 99 -0.56 -5.38 -13.85
CA LYS A 99 -0.93 -4.20 -14.63
C LYS A 99 0.31 -3.49 -15.16
N THR A 100 0.33 -3.18 -16.45
CA THR A 100 1.42 -2.40 -17.05
C THR A 100 1.60 -1.05 -16.35
N ALA A 101 0.49 -0.46 -15.91
CA ALA A 101 0.48 0.85 -15.26
C ALA A 101 1.31 0.92 -13.97
N THR A 102 1.58 -0.22 -13.31
CA THR A 102 2.31 -0.25 -12.04
C THR A 102 3.80 -0.54 -12.18
N VAL A 103 4.28 -0.79 -13.41
CA VAL A 103 5.70 -1.12 -13.64
C VAL A 103 6.62 0.02 -13.25
N GLY A 104 6.26 1.25 -13.62
CA GLY A 104 7.04 2.45 -13.26
C GLY A 104 7.08 2.69 -11.76
N TYR A 105 5.99 2.42 -11.06
CA TYR A 105 5.93 2.51 -9.62
C TYR A 105 6.93 1.55 -8.96
N TRP A 106 6.95 0.29 -9.40
CA TRP A 106 7.91 -0.69 -8.89
C TRP A 106 9.35 -0.24 -9.10
N ALA A 107 9.67 0.33 -10.25
CA ALA A 107 11.02 0.83 -10.51
C ALA A 107 11.46 1.85 -9.45
N LYS A 108 10.55 2.73 -9.04
CA LYS A 108 10.82 3.72 -7.99
C LYS A 108 11.01 3.06 -6.62
N VAL A 109 10.14 2.11 -6.27
CA VAL A 109 10.23 1.40 -4.99
C VAL A 109 11.53 0.61 -4.91
N ARG A 110 11.87 -0.12 -5.97
CA ARG A 110 13.10 -0.90 -6.04
C ARG A 110 14.32 -0.01 -5.82
N LYS A 111 14.36 1.14 -6.47
CA LYS A 111 15.47 2.10 -6.30
C LYS A 111 15.55 2.61 -4.87
N ALA A 112 14.40 2.87 -4.24
CA ALA A 112 14.36 3.34 -2.86
C ALA A 112 14.81 2.28 -1.85
N MET A 113 14.78 1.00 -2.23
CA MET A 113 15.26 -0.11 -1.39
C MET A 113 16.78 -0.31 -1.46
N GLU A 114 17.44 0.29 -2.40
CA GLU A 114 18.90 0.14 -2.58
C GLU A 114 19.72 0.84 -1.50
#